data_ff1acb7a1ee194904406297a16a205ea
#
_entry.id   ff1acb7a1ee194904406297a16a205ea
#
_cell.length_a   1.000
_cell.length_b   1.000
_cell.length_c   1.000
_cell.angle_alpha   90.00
_cell.angle_beta   90.00
_cell.angle_gamma   90.00
#
_symmetry.space_group_name_H-M   'P 1'
#
loop_
_entity.id
_entity.type
_entity.pdbx_description
1 polymer ?
#
loop_
_entity_poly.entity_id
_entity_poly.type
_entity_poly.pdbx_seq_one_letter_code
_entity_poly.pdbx_strand_id
1 'polypeptide(L)'
;MTQRGRHRAPGRHARPKNHNVPLRSAIVAGAAVLLTGGITAANSSEQAPPYIDVAALAIDSTVSYNVKQHTISQTVVTEEAEIEFQTSATEDATIAAGTEIVKQAGETGLAEITYQVKLVDGNEVSRTEIAREVTTEPVEAVVIRGTGDPNDIAVALATAEGKTGTKSGNKEYAKLFINQEYGWGDKQFACLETLWFRESNWNHKATNPTSGAYGIPQSLPGRKMAAFGDDWKTNPATQIKWGANYIEDRYDTPCDALDFFYSRNWY
;
A
#
# COMPACT_ATOMS: atom_id res chain seq x y z
N MET A 1 -7.81 -28.39 -42.49
CA MET A 1 -6.84 -27.29 -42.29
C MET A 1 -7.33 -26.45 -41.11
N THR A 2 -6.85 -26.72 -39.91
CA THR A 2 -7.25 -26.02 -38.66
C THR A 2 -6.05 -25.21 -38.18
N GLN A 3 -6.17 -23.89 -38.23
CA GLN A 3 -5.16 -22.97 -37.74
C GLN A 3 -5.04 -23.07 -36.22
N ARG A 4 -3.86 -23.44 -35.74
CA ARG A 4 -3.48 -23.35 -34.31
C ARG A 4 -3.14 -21.93 -33.98
N GLY A 5 -4.01 -21.27 -33.20
CA GLY A 5 -3.72 -19.98 -32.59
C GLY A 5 -2.51 -20.07 -31.66
N ARG A 6 -1.49 -19.27 -31.93
CA ARG A 6 -0.33 -19.08 -31.03
C ARG A 6 -0.77 -18.21 -29.88
N HIS A 7 -0.89 -18.78 -28.69
CA HIS A 7 -1.10 -18.01 -27.46
C HIS A 7 0.17 -17.22 -27.16
N ARG A 8 0.08 -15.90 -27.27
CA ARG A 8 1.07 -14.96 -26.78
C ARG A 8 0.97 -14.94 -25.25
N ALA A 9 2.08 -15.19 -24.55
CA ALA A 9 2.15 -14.99 -23.11
C ALA A 9 1.82 -13.52 -22.78
N PRO A 10 0.96 -13.24 -21.78
CA PRO A 10 0.76 -11.89 -21.31
C PRO A 10 2.08 -11.36 -20.72
N GLY A 11 2.38 -10.10 -21.03
CA GLY A 11 3.59 -9.43 -20.58
C GLY A 11 3.68 -9.37 -19.06
N ARG A 12 4.90 -9.46 -18.57
CA ARG A 12 5.24 -9.25 -17.17
C ARG A 12 4.69 -7.90 -16.73
N HIS A 13 3.73 -7.89 -15.82
CA HIS A 13 3.45 -6.72 -15.01
C HIS A 13 4.66 -6.53 -14.11
N ALA A 14 5.42 -5.46 -14.38
CA ALA A 14 6.54 -5.08 -13.54
C ALA A 14 6.01 -4.76 -12.13
N ARG A 15 6.60 -5.36 -11.09
CA ARG A 15 6.46 -4.92 -9.71
C ARG A 15 6.61 -3.39 -9.68
N PRO A 16 5.76 -2.66 -8.96
CA PRO A 16 6.01 -1.24 -8.73
C PRO A 16 7.36 -1.13 -8.01
N LYS A 17 8.34 -0.56 -8.68
CA LYS A 17 9.60 -0.18 -8.05
C LYS A 17 9.26 0.97 -7.11
N ASN A 18 9.56 0.80 -5.84
CA ASN A 18 9.57 1.85 -4.85
C ASN A 18 10.53 2.95 -5.32
N HIS A 19 10.02 3.93 -6.03
CA HIS A 19 10.72 5.15 -6.34
C HIS A 19 10.44 6.12 -5.20
N ASN A 20 11.40 6.30 -4.32
CA ASN A 20 11.49 7.50 -3.51
C ASN A 20 11.58 8.69 -4.47
N VAL A 21 10.45 9.25 -4.80
CA VAL A 21 10.36 10.53 -5.52
C VAL A 21 10.50 11.61 -4.46
N PRO A 22 11.50 12.49 -4.54
CA PRO A 22 11.59 13.62 -3.62
C PRO A 22 10.37 14.51 -3.86
N LEU A 23 9.71 14.91 -2.77
CA LEU A 23 8.63 15.90 -2.75
C LEU A 23 9.04 17.11 -3.59
N ARG A 24 8.39 17.29 -4.72
CA ARG A 24 8.35 18.55 -5.42
C ARG A 24 7.00 19.16 -5.10
N SER A 25 6.98 20.11 -4.16
CA SER A 25 5.83 20.98 -3.92
C SER A 25 5.46 21.68 -5.23
N ALA A 26 4.40 21.22 -5.87
CA ALA A 26 3.82 21.94 -6.99
C ALA A 26 2.96 23.06 -6.40
N ILE A 27 3.50 24.28 -6.35
CA ILE A 27 2.71 25.47 -6.06
C ILE A 27 1.84 25.71 -7.29
N VAL A 28 0.58 25.32 -7.21
CA VAL A 28 -0.43 25.77 -8.17
C VAL A 28 -0.79 27.19 -7.77
N ALA A 29 -0.32 28.17 -8.55
CA ALA A 29 -0.67 29.58 -8.38
C ALA A 29 -2.16 29.76 -8.68
N GLY A 30 -3.00 29.59 -7.66
CA GLY A 30 -4.39 29.98 -7.68
C GLY A 30 -4.49 31.52 -7.73
N ALA A 31 -5.40 32.05 -8.53
CA ALA A 31 -5.61 33.47 -8.71
C ALA A 31 -5.85 34.17 -7.38
N ALA A 32 -4.92 35.04 -6.98
CA ALA A 32 -5.05 35.88 -5.77
C ALA A 32 -6.14 36.92 -6.00
N VAL A 33 -7.25 36.81 -5.29
CA VAL A 33 -8.24 37.88 -5.20
C VAL A 33 -7.80 38.82 -4.08
N LEU A 34 -7.26 39.96 -4.46
CA LEU A 34 -6.94 41.03 -3.52
C LEU A 34 -8.23 41.72 -3.05
N LEU A 35 -8.70 41.38 -1.88
CA LEU A 35 -9.74 42.13 -1.20
C LEU A 35 -9.09 43.25 -0.39
N THR A 36 -9.04 44.48 -0.96
CA THR A 36 -8.68 45.68 -0.23
C THR A 36 -9.91 46.18 0.57
N GLY A 37 -10.13 45.59 1.74
CA GLY A 37 -11.15 46.03 2.68
C GLY A 37 -10.54 46.98 3.71
N GLY A 38 -10.88 48.26 3.66
CA GLY A 38 -10.57 49.19 4.71
C GLY A 38 -11.30 48.79 6.00
N ILE A 39 -10.55 48.67 7.10
CA ILE A 39 -11.14 48.38 8.40
C ILE A 39 -11.67 49.70 8.97
N THR A 40 -13.00 49.89 9.00
CA THR A 40 -13.63 50.85 9.90
C THR A 40 -13.68 50.21 11.28
N ALA A 41 -13.00 50.83 12.24
CA ALA A 41 -12.99 50.39 13.62
C ALA A 41 -14.41 50.48 14.21
N ALA A 42 -14.95 49.33 14.61
CA ALA A 42 -16.16 49.25 15.41
C ALA A 42 -15.81 49.56 16.88
N ASN A 43 -16.45 50.57 17.42
CA ASN A 43 -16.37 50.98 18.83
C ASN A 43 -16.78 49.81 19.76
N SER A 44 -15.85 49.29 20.53
CA SER A 44 -16.14 48.67 21.81
C SER A 44 -15.89 49.68 22.92
N SER A 45 -16.94 49.90 23.72
CA SER A 45 -16.90 50.81 24.89
C SER A 45 -16.06 50.16 25.99
N GLU A 46 -14.79 50.52 26.02
CA GLU A 46 -13.92 50.23 27.17
C GLU A 46 -13.51 51.54 27.77
N GLN A 47 -13.66 51.62 29.08
CA GLN A 47 -13.45 52.84 29.89
C GLN A 47 -12.14 53.53 29.55
N ALA A 48 -12.23 54.83 29.22
CA ALA A 48 -11.07 55.67 28.97
C ALA A 48 -10.16 55.69 30.22
N PRO A 49 -8.85 55.51 30.06
CA PRO A 49 -7.91 55.74 31.14
C PRO A 49 -7.96 57.25 31.58
N PRO A 50 -7.56 57.55 32.84
CA PRO A 50 -7.67 58.90 33.36
C PRO A 50 -6.95 59.87 32.47
N TYR A 51 -7.62 61.04 32.20
CA TYR A 51 -7.16 62.12 31.39
C TYR A 51 -5.79 62.61 31.92
N ILE A 52 -4.75 62.48 31.15
CA ILE A 52 -3.45 63.06 31.37
C ILE A 52 -3.48 64.41 30.64
N ASP A 53 -3.41 65.49 31.39
CA ASP A 53 -3.30 66.84 30.83
C ASP A 53 -1.95 67.00 30.11
N VAL A 54 -1.96 66.83 28.79
CA VAL A 54 -0.77 66.91 27.92
C VAL A 54 -0.32 68.40 27.72
N ALA A 55 -1.01 69.37 28.30
CA ALA A 55 -0.61 70.76 28.18
C ALA A 55 0.62 71.16 29.03
N ALA A 56 1.09 70.26 29.91
CA ALA A 56 2.27 70.47 30.75
C ALA A 56 3.57 69.84 30.23
N LEU A 57 3.53 69.08 29.13
CA LEU A 57 4.73 68.56 28.49
C LEU A 57 5.12 69.50 27.35
N ALA A 58 6.12 70.35 27.59
CA ALA A 58 6.80 71.06 26.53
C ALA A 58 7.52 70.05 25.66
N ILE A 59 6.84 69.56 24.63
CA ILE A 59 7.42 68.65 23.66
C ILE A 59 8.31 69.48 22.76
N ASP A 60 9.62 69.26 22.85
CA ASP A 60 10.58 69.72 21.87
C ASP A 60 10.15 69.26 20.49
N SER A 61 9.76 70.22 19.62
CA SER A 61 9.16 70.00 18.31
C SER A 61 10.15 69.43 17.28
N THR A 62 11.31 68.91 17.70
CA THR A 62 12.36 68.41 16.83
C THR A 62 12.46 66.91 16.79
N VAL A 63 11.66 66.12 17.55
CA VAL A 63 11.67 64.68 17.51
C VAL A 63 10.69 64.15 16.45
N SER A 64 11.20 63.98 15.25
CA SER A 64 10.47 63.30 14.19
C SER A 64 10.45 61.77 14.48
N TYR A 65 9.34 61.24 14.97
CA TYR A 65 9.11 59.81 15.06
C TYR A 65 8.82 59.26 13.66
N ASN A 66 9.80 58.56 13.12
CA ASN A 66 9.61 57.85 11.86
C ASN A 66 8.82 56.54 12.16
N VAL A 67 7.49 56.66 12.21
CA VAL A 67 6.61 55.48 12.35
C VAL A 67 6.66 54.71 11.03
N LYS A 68 7.36 53.57 11.01
CA LYS A 68 7.27 52.66 9.87
C LYS A 68 5.81 52.20 9.75
N GLN A 69 5.13 52.69 8.73
CA GLN A 69 3.80 52.15 8.38
C GLN A 69 3.98 50.80 7.74
N HIS A 70 3.47 49.76 8.39
CA HIS A 70 3.44 48.40 7.83
C HIS A 70 2.16 48.22 7.03
N THR A 71 2.29 47.69 5.82
CA THR A 71 1.14 47.31 5.00
C THR A 71 0.67 45.92 5.42
N ILE A 72 -0.56 45.81 5.94
CA ILE A 72 -1.19 44.58 6.31
C ILE A 72 -2.17 44.20 5.18
N SER A 73 -2.03 42.99 4.64
CA SER A 73 -2.96 42.42 3.66
C SER A 73 -3.32 40.98 4.03
N GLN A 74 -4.44 40.51 3.50
CA GLN A 74 -4.86 39.11 3.63
C GLN A 74 -5.08 38.55 2.23
N THR A 75 -4.74 37.27 2.06
CA THR A 75 -4.96 36.53 0.83
C THR A 75 -5.45 35.13 1.17
N VAL A 76 -6.05 34.45 0.19
CA VAL A 76 -6.46 33.06 0.31
C VAL A 76 -5.56 32.23 -0.60
N VAL A 77 -5.01 31.16 -0.07
CA VAL A 77 -4.14 30.23 -0.79
C VAL A 77 -4.70 28.82 -0.63
N THR A 78 -4.81 28.08 -1.72
CA THR A 78 -5.17 26.66 -1.69
C THR A 78 -3.94 25.83 -2.02
N GLU A 79 -3.67 24.82 -1.20
CA GLU A 79 -2.54 23.91 -1.34
C GLU A 79 -3.05 22.47 -1.30
N GLU A 80 -2.44 21.57 -2.08
CA GLU A 80 -2.66 20.15 -2.01
C GLU A 80 -1.82 19.54 -0.89
N ALA A 81 -2.41 18.71 -0.07
CA ALA A 81 -1.75 17.99 1.02
C ALA A 81 -2.05 16.51 0.96
N GLU A 82 -1.03 15.69 1.26
CA GLU A 82 -1.20 14.23 1.40
C GLU A 82 -1.89 13.89 2.72
N ILE A 83 -2.77 12.89 2.67
CA ILE A 83 -3.39 12.27 3.83
C ILE A 83 -2.73 10.91 4.01
N GLU A 84 -2.03 10.74 5.12
CA GLU A 84 -1.42 9.45 5.46
C GLU A 84 -2.49 8.36 5.61
N PHE A 85 -2.18 7.17 5.09
CA PHE A 85 -3.03 5.99 5.31
C PHE A 85 -2.78 5.38 6.69
N GLN A 86 -3.76 4.68 7.22
CA GLN A 86 -3.63 3.88 8.43
C GLN A 86 -3.19 2.45 8.08
N THR A 87 -2.55 1.78 9.06
CA THR A 87 -2.18 0.37 8.94
C THR A 87 -2.90 -0.43 10.00
N SER A 88 -3.73 -1.39 9.59
CA SER A 88 -4.27 -2.42 10.47
C SER A 88 -3.40 -3.67 10.41
N ALA A 89 -3.15 -4.27 11.55
CA ALA A 89 -2.35 -5.48 11.69
C ALA A 89 -3.13 -6.58 12.40
N THR A 90 -3.11 -7.79 11.82
CA THR A 90 -3.59 -9.01 12.47
C THR A 90 -2.39 -9.86 12.85
N GLU A 91 -2.35 -10.37 14.10
CA GLU A 91 -1.29 -11.24 14.56
C GLU A 91 -1.58 -12.70 14.21
N ASP A 92 -0.55 -13.46 13.80
CA ASP A 92 -0.65 -14.88 13.50
C ASP A 92 0.56 -15.64 14.08
N ALA A 93 0.30 -16.50 15.08
CA ALA A 93 1.33 -17.30 15.73
C ALA A 93 1.83 -18.48 14.85
N THR A 94 1.19 -18.76 13.74
CA THR A 94 1.64 -19.79 12.77
C THR A 94 2.63 -19.23 11.76
N ILE A 95 2.84 -17.91 11.79
CA ILE A 95 3.84 -17.20 10.99
C ILE A 95 4.98 -16.78 11.92
N ALA A 96 6.23 -16.89 11.45
CA ALA A 96 7.39 -16.60 12.26
C ALA A 96 7.42 -15.14 12.72
N ALA A 97 7.77 -14.92 13.99
CA ALA A 97 7.95 -13.57 14.53
C ALA A 97 8.98 -12.79 13.71
N GLY A 98 8.65 -11.51 13.43
CA GLY A 98 9.45 -10.65 12.55
C GLY A 98 9.06 -10.74 11.06
N THR A 99 8.18 -11.66 10.68
CA THR A 99 7.59 -11.69 9.33
C THR A 99 6.39 -10.76 9.27
N GLU A 100 6.30 -9.94 8.23
CA GLU A 100 5.13 -9.12 7.93
C GLU A 100 4.67 -9.42 6.51
N ILE A 101 3.40 -9.81 6.35
CA ILE A 101 2.79 -10.13 5.06
C ILE A 101 1.77 -9.04 4.74
N VAL A 102 1.99 -8.31 3.66
CA VAL A 102 1.08 -7.26 3.20
C VAL A 102 -0.06 -7.90 2.43
N LYS A 103 -1.29 -7.76 2.94
CA LYS A 103 -2.52 -8.22 2.28
C LYS A 103 -3.12 -7.15 1.38
N GLN A 104 -2.98 -5.91 1.79
CA GLN A 104 -3.40 -4.74 1.03
C GLN A 104 -2.36 -3.66 1.26
N ALA A 105 -1.80 -3.14 0.20
CA ALA A 105 -0.92 -1.98 0.28
C ALA A 105 -1.75 -0.73 0.62
N GLY A 106 -1.19 0.12 1.50
CA GLY A 106 -1.79 1.42 1.77
C GLY A 106 -1.49 2.40 0.65
N GLU A 107 -2.42 3.31 0.40
CA GLU A 107 -2.23 4.41 -0.53
C GLU A 107 -2.54 5.73 0.19
N THR A 108 -1.69 6.74 0.01
CA THR A 108 -1.94 8.08 0.54
C THR A 108 -3.12 8.72 -0.17
N GLY A 109 -3.98 9.37 0.60
CA GLY A 109 -5.04 10.23 0.08
C GLY A 109 -4.54 11.62 -0.25
N LEU A 110 -5.41 12.45 -0.80
CA LEU A 110 -5.15 13.86 -1.13
C LEU A 110 -6.28 14.75 -0.59
N ALA A 111 -5.90 15.91 -0.09
CA ALA A 111 -6.84 16.95 0.30
C ALA A 111 -6.40 18.30 -0.25
N GLU A 112 -7.35 19.10 -0.68
CA GLU A 112 -7.15 20.53 -0.91
C GLU A 112 -7.41 21.30 0.38
N ILE A 113 -6.40 22.03 0.87
CA ILE A 113 -6.48 22.85 2.08
C ILE A 113 -6.44 24.31 1.69
N THR A 114 -7.48 25.05 2.08
CA THR A 114 -7.56 26.47 1.84
C THR A 114 -7.17 27.23 3.11
N TYR A 115 -6.18 28.09 2.99
CA TYR A 115 -5.67 28.92 4.07
C TYR A 115 -6.02 30.40 3.85
N GLN A 116 -6.39 31.07 4.93
CA GLN A 116 -6.34 32.52 5.01
C GLN A 116 -4.94 32.92 5.49
N VAL A 117 -4.20 33.64 4.65
CA VAL A 117 -2.82 34.05 4.90
C VAL A 117 -2.80 35.53 5.18
N LYS A 118 -2.17 35.93 6.31
CA LYS A 118 -1.93 37.35 6.67
C LYS A 118 -0.50 37.72 6.31
N LEU A 119 -0.37 38.80 5.56
CA LEU A 119 0.91 39.34 5.12
C LEU A 119 1.17 40.69 5.79
N VAL A 120 2.42 40.97 6.19
CA VAL A 120 2.91 42.24 6.62
C VAL A 120 4.09 42.61 5.73
N ASP A 121 3.96 43.75 5.03
CA ASP A 121 4.94 44.21 4.04
C ASP A 121 5.26 43.13 2.97
N GLY A 122 4.24 42.35 2.59
CA GLY A 122 4.37 41.28 1.61
C GLY A 122 4.91 39.95 2.16
N ASN A 123 5.28 39.89 3.44
CA ASN A 123 5.78 38.65 4.07
C ASN A 123 4.66 37.99 4.87
N GLU A 124 4.55 36.66 4.72
CA GLU A 124 3.61 35.88 5.50
C GLU A 124 3.98 35.91 6.99
N VAL A 125 3.03 36.28 7.84
CA VAL A 125 3.20 36.30 9.29
C VAL A 125 2.30 35.32 10.03
N SER A 126 1.21 34.89 9.39
CA SER A 126 0.35 33.82 9.90
C SER A 126 -0.50 33.23 8.79
N ARG A 127 -0.84 31.95 8.93
CA ARG A 127 -1.87 31.27 8.11
C ARG A 127 -2.85 30.55 9.02
N THR A 128 -4.09 30.50 8.59
CA THR A 128 -5.17 29.78 9.28
C THR A 128 -5.91 28.95 8.26
N GLU A 129 -6.06 27.66 8.53
CA GLU A 129 -6.87 26.76 7.71
C GLU A 129 -8.35 27.18 7.84
N ILE A 130 -9.01 27.44 6.73
CA ILE A 130 -10.41 27.88 6.67
C ILE A 130 -11.32 26.86 5.97
N ALA A 131 -10.73 25.97 5.14
CA ALA A 131 -11.45 24.86 4.52
C ALA A 131 -10.50 23.70 4.24
N ARG A 132 -11.03 22.49 4.27
CA ARG A 132 -10.35 21.26 3.85
C ARG A 132 -11.34 20.40 3.09
N GLU A 133 -10.97 20.00 1.89
CA GLU A 133 -11.75 19.10 1.06
C GLU A 133 -10.90 17.87 0.70
N VAL A 134 -11.37 16.68 1.04
CA VAL A 134 -10.70 15.43 0.66
C VAL A 134 -11.03 15.14 -0.79
N THR A 135 -10.03 15.16 -1.66
CA THR A 135 -10.18 14.89 -3.10
C THR A 135 -9.96 13.42 -3.41
N THR A 136 -9.14 12.74 -2.61
CA THR A 136 -8.90 11.30 -2.70
C THR A 136 -8.79 10.73 -1.29
N GLU A 137 -9.64 9.77 -0.96
CA GLU A 137 -9.58 9.07 0.32
C GLU A 137 -8.33 8.17 0.39
N PRO A 138 -7.63 8.12 1.53
CA PRO A 138 -6.52 7.19 1.71
C PRO A 138 -7.02 5.75 1.76
N VAL A 139 -6.23 4.82 1.20
CA VAL A 139 -6.50 3.38 1.30
C VAL A 139 -5.70 2.80 2.46
N GLU A 140 -6.38 2.12 3.37
CA GLU A 140 -5.75 1.49 4.54
C GLU A 140 -4.80 0.34 4.12
N ALA A 141 -3.61 0.27 4.73
CA ALA A 141 -2.76 -0.89 4.63
C ALA A 141 -3.27 -2.01 5.56
N VAL A 142 -3.34 -3.25 5.05
CA VAL A 142 -3.70 -4.43 5.86
C VAL A 142 -2.53 -5.39 5.85
N VAL A 143 -2.01 -5.70 7.05
CA VAL A 143 -0.85 -6.58 7.19
C VAL A 143 -1.12 -7.72 8.18
N ILE A 144 -0.45 -8.86 7.97
CA ILE A 144 -0.37 -9.93 8.98
C ILE A 144 1.03 -9.87 9.59
N ARG A 145 1.10 -9.83 10.93
CA ARG A 145 2.36 -9.92 11.68
C ARG A 145 2.51 -11.27 12.30
N GLY A 146 3.61 -11.96 11.96
CA GLY A 146 3.99 -13.20 12.58
C GLY A 146 4.41 -13.00 14.03
N THR A 147 3.92 -13.86 14.93
CA THR A 147 4.27 -13.89 16.37
C THR A 147 4.78 -15.26 16.83
N GLY A 148 4.81 -16.25 15.93
CA GLY A 148 5.28 -17.61 16.24
C GLY A 148 6.80 -17.69 16.42
N ASP A 149 7.28 -18.68 17.21
CA ASP A 149 8.72 -18.91 17.33
C ASP A 149 9.30 -19.34 15.98
N PRO A 150 10.28 -18.61 15.41
CA PRO A 150 10.87 -18.93 14.12
C PRO A 150 11.49 -20.34 14.07
N ASN A 151 12.03 -20.83 15.19
CA ASN A 151 12.65 -22.16 15.24
C ASN A 151 11.60 -23.26 15.19
N ASP A 152 10.49 -23.11 15.94
CA ASP A 152 9.40 -24.08 15.91
C ASP A 152 8.77 -24.19 14.52
N ILE A 153 8.56 -23.05 13.85
CA ILE A 153 8.03 -23.00 12.49
C ILE A 153 9.01 -23.62 11.50
N ALA A 154 10.30 -23.32 11.59
CA ALA A 154 11.32 -23.92 10.73
C ALA A 154 11.38 -25.44 10.90
N VAL A 155 11.31 -25.94 12.14
CA VAL A 155 11.27 -27.39 12.44
C VAL A 155 10.00 -28.02 11.88
N ALA A 156 8.85 -27.37 12.03
CA ALA A 156 7.58 -27.87 11.50
C ALA A 156 7.63 -27.95 9.95
N LEU A 157 8.14 -26.93 9.28
CA LEU A 157 8.29 -26.91 7.83
C LEU A 157 9.26 -28.00 7.33
N ALA A 158 10.43 -28.11 7.96
CA ALA A 158 11.42 -29.13 7.60
C ALA A 158 10.89 -30.56 7.84
N THR A 159 10.13 -30.76 8.93
CA THR A 159 9.48 -32.03 9.23
C THR A 159 8.42 -32.39 8.17
N ALA A 160 7.60 -31.41 7.78
CA ALA A 160 6.59 -31.61 6.74
C ALA A 160 7.23 -31.85 5.37
N GLU A 161 8.34 -31.14 5.05
CA GLU A 161 9.10 -31.36 3.81
C GLU A 161 9.65 -32.77 3.75
N GLY A 162 10.17 -33.30 4.85
CA GLY A 162 10.64 -34.69 4.94
C GLY A 162 9.55 -35.76 4.73
N LYS A 163 8.28 -35.40 4.89
CA LYS A 163 7.13 -36.29 4.63
C LYS A 163 6.60 -36.21 3.19
N THR A 164 7.12 -35.28 2.38
CA THR A 164 6.68 -35.15 0.97
C THR A 164 6.96 -36.41 0.16
N GLY A 165 6.31 -36.51 -0.99
CA GLY A 165 6.35 -37.72 -1.85
C GLY A 165 5.10 -38.57 -1.73
N THR A 166 4.35 -38.47 -0.62
CA THR A 166 2.98 -39.00 -0.50
C THR A 166 1.98 -37.84 -0.69
N LYS A 167 0.76 -38.17 -1.12
CA LYS A 167 -0.29 -37.14 -1.29
C LYS A 167 -0.59 -36.39 0.00
N SER A 168 -0.63 -37.10 1.14
CA SER A 168 -0.87 -36.49 2.45
C SER A 168 0.27 -35.60 2.87
N GLY A 169 1.52 -36.02 2.76
CA GLY A 169 2.68 -35.23 3.09
C GLY A 169 2.84 -34.00 2.18
N ASN A 170 2.52 -34.13 0.88
CA ASN A 170 2.50 -33.00 -0.04
C ASN A 170 1.49 -31.94 0.38
N LYS A 171 0.30 -32.33 0.85
CA LYS A 171 -0.75 -31.42 1.36
C LYS A 171 -0.35 -30.77 2.66
N GLU A 172 0.21 -31.55 3.62
CA GLU A 172 0.70 -31.04 4.90
C GLU A 172 1.78 -29.97 4.69
N TYR A 173 2.78 -30.26 3.86
CA TYR A 173 3.81 -29.29 3.51
C TYR A 173 3.24 -28.05 2.83
N ALA A 174 2.38 -28.22 1.83
CA ALA A 174 1.78 -27.11 1.12
C ALA A 174 1.00 -26.17 2.04
N LYS A 175 0.21 -26.73 2.97
CA LYS A 175 -0.58 -25.95 3.95
C LYS A 175 0.30 -25.06 4.82
N LEU A 176 1.39 -25.61 5.36
CA LEU A 176 2.35 -24.87 6.18
C LEU A 176 3.09 -23.82 5.34
N PHE A 177 3.60 -24.23 4.17
CA PHE A 177 4.38 -23.36 3.30
C PHE A 177 3.59 -22.13 2.84
N ILE A 178 2.37 -22.33 2.31
CA ILE A 178 1.58 -21.21 1.78
C ILE A 178 1.10 -20.25 2.88
N ASN A 179 0.89 -20.75 4.09
CA ASN A 179 0.55 -19.90 5.22
C ASN A 179 1.77 -19.06 5.63
N GLN A 180 2.95 -19.68 5.73
CA GLN A 180 4.19 -19.01 6.12
C GLN A 180 4.63 -17.96 5.09
N GLU A 181 4.51 -18.25 3.80
CA GLU A 181 5.05 -17.42 2.72
C GLU A 181 4.08 -16.34 2.26
N TYR A 182 2.79 -16.67 2.21
CA TYR A 182 1.74 -15.80 1.63
C TYR A 182 0.65 -15.41 2.64
N GLY A 183 0.65 -15.94 3.87
CA GLY A 183 -0.46 -15.80 4.81
C GLY A 183 -1.77 -16.38 4.27
N TRP A 184 -1.67 -17.41 3.42
CA TRP A 184 -2.83 -18.11 2.88
C TRP A 184 -3.28 -19.18 3.86
N GLY A 185 -4.19 -18.80 4.78
CA GLY A 185 -4.74 -19.67 5.79
C GLY A 185 -5.68 -20.76 5.23
N ASP A 186 -6.43 -21.39 6.13
CA ASP A 186 -7.24 -22.59 5.84
C ASP A 186 -8.21 -22.42 4.67
N LYS A 187 -8.83 -21.26 4.51
CA LYS A 187 -9.73 -20.99 3.37
C LYS A 187 -9.01 -21.11 2.04
N GLN A 188 -7.86 -20.48 1.93
CA GLN A 188 -7.05 -20.51 0.70
C GLN A 188 -6.47 -21.89 0.44
N PHE A 189 -6.06 -22.60 1.51
CA PHE A 189 -5.61 -23.97 1.37
C PHE A 189 -6.72 -24.89 0.84
N ALA A 190 -7.96 -24.76 1.28
CA ALA A 190 -9.08 -25.57 0.78
C ALA A 190 -9.30 -25.37 -0.73
N CYS A 191 -9.15 -24.14 -1.22
CA CYS A 191 -9.20 -23.86 -2.66
C CYS A 191 -8.02 -24.52 -3.40
N LEU A 192 -6.79 -24.39 -2.87
CA LEU A 192 -5.59 -25.01 -3.43
C LEU A 192 -5.71 -26.54 -3.46
N GLU A 193 -6.20 -27.11 -2.37
CA GLU A 193 -6.40 -28.56 -2.26
C GLU A 193 -7.32 -29.08 -3.36
N THR A 194 -8.42 -28.37 -3.62
CA THR A 194 -9.38 -28.68 -4.66
C THR A 194 -8.76 -28.52 -6.06
N LEU A 195 -8.06 -27.43 -6.29
CA LEU A 195 -7.43 -27.14 -7.57
C LEU A 195 -6.41 -28.21 -7.95
N TRP A 196 -5.45 -28.50 -7.08
CA TRP A 196 -4.39 -29.48 -7.37
C TRP A 196 -4.86 -30.93 -7.27
N PHE A 197 -5.99 -31.20 -6.62
CA PHE A 197 -6.66 -32.46 -6.75
C PHE A 197 -7.13 -32.70 -8.21
N ARG A 198 -7.68 -31.69 -8.85
CA ARG A 198 -8.14 -31.74 -10.25
C ARG A 198 -6.99 -31.84 -11.25
N GLU A 199 -5.88 -31.17 -10.96
CA GLU A 199 -4.71 -31.15 -11.83
C GLU A 199 -3.96 -32.49 -11.87
N SER A 200 -3.64 -33.03 -10.72
CA SER A 200 -2.77 -34.20 -10.60
C SER A 200 -3.18 -35.17 -9.51
N ASN A 201 -4.27 -34.90 -8.78
CA ASN A 201 -4.58 -35.58 -7.52
C ASN A 201 -3.38 -35.58 -6.56
N TRP A 202 -2.67 -34.43 -6.48
CA TRP A 202 -1.48 -34.22 -5.65
C TRP A 202 -0.30 -35.16 -5.96
N ASN A 203 -0.26 -35.73 -7.18
CA ASN A 203 0.80 -36.63 -7.61
C ASN A 203 1.94 -35.85 -8.26
N HIS A 204 3.08 -35.77 -7.59
CA HIS A 204 4.26 -35.08 -8.08
C HIS A 204 4.90 -35.70 -9.34
N LYS A 205 4.51 -36.94 -9.70
CA LYS A 205 4.98 -37.63 -10.92
C LYS A 205 3.93 -37.64 -12.02
N ALA A 206 2.80 -36.97 -11.83
CA ALA A 206 1.76 -36.92 -12.84
C ALA A 206 2.30 -36.25 -14.12
N THR A 207 2.01 -36.86 -15.25
CA THR A 207 2.35 -36.29 -16.57
C THR A 207 1.12 -36.38 -17.45
N ASN A 208 0.70 -35.26 -18.02
CA ASN A 208 -0.34 -35.25 -19.02
C ASN A 208 0.23 -35.74 -20.35
N PRO A 209 -0.25 -36.90 -20.89
CA PRO A 209 0.37 -37.54 -22.07
C PRO A 209 0.17 -36.69 -23.34
N THR A 210 -0.82 -35.81 -23.38
CA THR A 210 -1.13 -34.99 -24.56
C THR A 210 -0.37 -33.68 -24.57
N SER A 211 -0.33 -32.99 -23.44
CA SER A 211 0.31 -31.65 -23.33
C SER A 211 1.75 -31.74 -22.86
N GLY A 212 2.12 -32.73 -22.06
CA GLY A 212 3.39 -32.79 -21.34
C GLY A 212 3.42 -31.99 -20.05
N ALA A 213 2.27 -31.50 -19.56
CA ALA A 213 2.17 -30.85 -18.25
C ALA A 213 2.61 -31.85 -17.16
N TYR A 214 3.31 -31.32 -16.13
CA TYR A 214 4.01 -32.16 -15.16
C TYR A 214 3.80 -31.73 -13.70
N GLY A 215 3.74 -32.75 -12.85
CA GLY A 215 3.80 -32.62 -11.40
C GLY A 215 2.49 -32.20 -10.75
N ILE A 216 2.57 -31.82 -9.48
CA ILE A 216 1.42 -31.37 -8.67
C ILE A 216 0.64 -30.25 -9.35
N PRO A 217 1.30 -29.14 -9.77
CA PRO A 217 0.61 -27.99 -10.38
C PRO A 217 0.39 -28.13 -11.90
N GLN A 218 0.73 -29.27 -12.51
CA GLN A 218 0.65 -29.49 -13.96
C GLN A 218 1.35 -28.37 -14.80
N SER A 219 2.57 -28.02 -14.38
CA SER A 219 3.38 -27.01 -15.07
C SER A 219 3.62 -27.34 -16.53
N LEU A 220 3.41 -26.37 -17.45
CA LEU A 220 3.62 -26.52 -18.87
C LEU A 220 4.50 -25.39 -19.45
N PRO A 221 5.71 -25.65 -19.93
CA PRO A 221 6.46 -26.91 -19.77
C PRO A 221 6.92 -27.12 -18.32
N GLY A 222 7.02 -28.38 -17.87
CA GLY A 222 7.43 -28.75 -16.51
C GLY A 222 8.74 -28.12 -16.06
N ARG A 223 9.70 -27.91 -16.99
CA ARG A 223 11.01 -27.28 -16.69
C ARG A 223 10.93 -25.87 -16.10
N LYS A 224 9.78 -25.18 -16.16
CA LYS A 224 9.60 -23.88 -15.50
C LYS A 224 9.83 -23.97 -13.98
N MET A 225 9.54 -25.14 -13.41
CA MET A 225 9.75 -25.39 -11.98
C MET A 225 11.22 -25.42 -11.56
N ALA A 226 12.16 -25.54 -12.52
CA ALA A 226 13.59 -25.45 -12.24
C ALA A 226 14.04 -24.07 -11.69
N ALA A 227 13.20 -23.05 -11.81
CA ALA A 227 13.44 -21.77 -11.16
C ALA A 227 13.41 -21.83 -9.62
N PHE A 228 12.83 -22.89 -9.05
CA PHE A 228 12.72 -23.13 -7.61
C PHE A 228 13.60 -24.29 -7.10
N GLY A 229 14.27 -25.03 -8.00
CA GLY A 229 15.22 -26.07 -7.68
C GLY A 229 15.43 -27.04 -8.86
N ASP A 230 16.66 -27.50 -9.05
CA ASP A 230 17.01 -28.43 -10.14
C ASP A 230 16.37 -29.83 -9.96
N ASP A 231 15.94 -30.13 -8.74
CA ASP A 231 15.29 -31.37 -8.34
C ASP A 231 13.75 -31.41 -8.62
N TRP A 232 13.24 -30.41 -9.33
CA TRP A 232 11.81 -30.24 -9.60
C TRP A 232 11.06 -31.48 -10.12
N LYS A 233 11.76 -32.38 -10.78
CA LYS A 233 11.14 -33.62 -11.27
C LYS A 233 10.77 -34.60 -10.16
N THR A 234 11.54 -34.62 -9.10
CA THR A 234 11.48 -35.61 -8.03
C THR A 234 11.09 -35.04 -6.68
N ASN A 235 11.28 -33.73 -6.47
CA ASN A 235 10.99 -33.10 -5.23
C ASN A 235 9.62 -32.39 -5.26
N PRO A 236 8.62 -32.91 -4.51
CA PRO A 236 7.31 -32.27 -4.42
C PRO A 236 7.34 -30.87 -3.81
N ALA A 237 8.25 -30.61 -2.86
CA ALA A 237 8.36 -29.29 -2.24
C ALA A 237 8.74 -28.20 -3.26
N THR A 238 9.69 -28.51 -4.16
CA THR A 238 10.06 -27.62 -5.28
C THR A 238 8.87 -27.35 -6.20
N GLN A 239 8.05 -28.36 -6.48
CA GLN A 239 6.84 -28.19 -7.31
C GLN A 239 5.78 -27.34 -6.61
N ILE A 240 5.59 -27.54 -5.31
CA ILE A 240 4.64 -26.78 -4.49
C ILE A 240 5.06 -25.30 -4.40
N LYS A 241 6.34 -25.04 -4.12
CA LYS A 241 6.89 -23.67 -4.10
C LYS A 241 6.65 -22.94 -5.42
N TRP A 242 6.97 -23.59 -6.54
CA TRP A 242 6.74 -23.02 -7.87
C TRP A 242 5.26 -22.78 -8.15
N GLY A 243 4.41 -23.76 -7.83
CA GLY A 243 2.97 -23.69 -8.10
C GLY A 243 2.27 -22.60 -7.29
N ALA A 244 2.66 -22.41 -6.03
CA ALA A 244 2.14 -21.34 -5.18
C ALA A 244 2.55 -19.96 -5.72
N ASN A 245 3.83 -19.79 -6.09
CA ASN A 245 4.28 -18.55 -6.70
C ASN A 245 3.58 -18.25 -8.04
N TYR A 246 3.34 -19.27 -8.86
CA TYR A 246 2.58 -19.10 -10.11
C TYR A 246 1.16 -18.62 -9.86
N ILE A 247 0.50 -19.12 -8.79
CA ILE A 247 -0.84 -18.69 -8.40
C ILE A 247 -0.81 -17.23 -7.94
N GLU A 248 0.13 -16.86 -7.08
CA GLU A 248 0.30 -15.48 -6.64
C GLU A 248 0.51 -14.52 -7.82
N ASP A 249 1.48 -14.83 -8.68
CA ASP A 249 1.83 -13.96 -9.81
C ASP A 249 0.68 -13.76 -10.82
N ARG A 250 -0.23 -14.71 -10.92
CA ARG A 250 -1.24 -14.72 -11.99
C ARG A 250 -2.67 -14.51 -11.53
N TYR A 251 -2.99 -14.93 -10.32
CA TYR A 251 -4.36 -14.98 -9.81
C TYR A 251 -4.51 -14.33 -8.44
N ASP A 252 -3.41 -13.89 -7.84
CA ASP A 252 -3.35 -13.32 -6.50
C ASP A 252 -3.58 -14.36 -5.39
N THR A 253 -4.63 -15.17 -5.47
CA THR A 253 -4.92 -16.17 -4.45
C THR A 253 -5.33 -17.54 -5.03
N PRO A 254 -5.20 -18.63 -4.23
CA PRO A 254 -5.70 -19.97 -4.62
C PRO A 254 -7.19 -20.03 -4.93
N CYS A 255 -8.02 -19.24 -4.23
CA CYS A 255 -9.46 -19.23 -4.50
C CYS A 255 -9.75 -18.54 -5.84
N ASP A 256 -9.06 -17.47 -6.18
CA ASP A 256 -9.22 -16.81 -7.48
C ASP A 256 -8.74 -17.70 -8.63
N ALA A 257 -7.64 -18.46 -8.41
CA ALA A 257 -7.19 -19.47 -9.37
C ALA A 257 -8.22 -20.58 -9.57
N LEU A 258 -8.86 -21.06 -8.50
CA LEU A 258 -9.92 -22.07 -8.56
C LEU A 258 -11.17 -21.55 -9.28
N ASP A 259 -11.57 -20.33 -9.03
CA ASP A 259 -12.72 -19.68 -9.70
C ASP A 259 -12.43 -19.50 -11.19
N PHE A 260 -11.20 -19.11 -11.53
CA PHE A 260 -10.77 -19.07 -12.93
C PHE A 260 -10.80 -20.45 -13.58
N PHE A 261 -10.31 -21.48 -12.87
CA PHE A 261 -10.37 -22.87 -13.35
C PHE A 261 -11.82 -23.30 -13.64
N TYR A 262 -12.77 -22.99 -12.75
CA TYR A 262 -14.18 -23.33 -12.97
C TYR A 262 -14.77 -22.64 -14.19
N SER A 263 -14.29 -21.45 -14.51
CA SER A 263 -14.79 -20.68 -15.67
C SER A 263 -14.17 -21.11 -17.00
N ARG A 264 -12.96 -21.70 -16.99
CA ARG A 264 -12.18 -21.99 -18.19
C ARG A 264 -11.71 -23.42 -18.36
N ASN A 265 -11.83 -24.28 -17.32
CA ASN A 265 -11.29 -25.64 -17.22
C ASN A 265 -9.75 -25.71 -17.36
N TRP A 266 -9.03 -24.66 -17.03
CA TRP A 266 -7.57 -24.56 -16.89
C TRP A 266 -7.21 -23.34 -16.04
N TYR A 267 -5.99 -23.32 -15.51
CA TYR A 267 -5.46 -22.15 -14.77
C TYR A 267 -3.99 -21.92 -15.07
#